data_3d18b1d958089ac0f02325d8fbed62f5
#
_entry.id   3d18b1d958089ac0f02325d8fbed62f5
#
_cell.length_a   1.000
_cell.length_b   1.000
_cell.length_c   1.000
_cell.angle_alpha   90.00
_cell.angle_beta   90.00
_cell.angle_gamma   90.00
#
_symmetry.space_group_name_H-M   'P 1'
#
loop_
_entity.id
_entity.type
_entity.pdbx_description
1 polymer ?
#
loop_
_entity_poly.entity_id
_entity_poly.type
_entity_poly.pdbx_seq_one_letter_code
_entity_poly.pdbx_strand_id
1 'polypeptide(L)'
;MHTLLILILGLIVGVLVGLLGIGGGIIVVPALVHLFGMDQHLAQGTSLFILLPPLGLGAAVVYWKKGLINLPAGLLCALGFLLGGYFGGLIAVDLPSNVLRALFGLFLMFSAILLWKRSKPPVVSGKANG
;
A
#
# COMPACT_ATOMS: atom_id res chain seq x y z
N MET A 1 -22.61 -0.78 12.19
CA MET A 1 -21.37 -0.17 12.70
C MET A 1 -20.13 -0.68 11.98
N HIS A 2 -19.94 -1.98 11.90
CA HIS A 2 -18.76 -2.56 11.21
C HIS A 2 -18.67 -2.20 9.71
N THR A 3 -19.78 -2.16 9.02
CA THR A 3 -19.83 -1.82 7.59
C THR A 3 -19.30 -0.41 7.29
N LEU A 4 -19.72 0.56 8.10
CA LEU A 4 -19.28 1.95 7.96
C LEU A 4 -17.79 2.09 8.29
N LEU A 5 -17.31 1.40 9.30
CA LEU A 5 -15.90 1.39 9.68
C LEU A 5 -15.01 0.82 8.57
N ILE A 6 -15.44 -0.25 7.91
CA ILE A 6 -14.71 -0.86 6.79
C ILE A 6 -14.64 0.10 5.59
N LEU A 7 -15.74 0.78 5.30
CA LEU A 7 -15.79 1.75 4.20
C LEU A 7 -14.87 2.96 4.48
N ILE A 8 -14.91 3.50 5.70
CA ILE A 8 -14.04 4.61 6.13
C ILE A 8 -12.58 4.18 6.09
N LEU A 9 -12.29 2.98 6.56
CA LEU A 9 -10.93 2.41 6.50
C LEU A 9 -10.44 2.33 5.06
N GLY A 10 -11.26 1.79 4.16
CA GLY A 10 -10.96 1.72 2.73
C GLY A 10 -10.69 3.08 2.12
N LEU A 11 -11.50 4.09 2.49
CA LEU A 11 -11.35 5.45 2.00
C LEU A 11 -10.03 6.09 2.49
N ILE A 12 -9.72 6.00 3.78
CA ILE A 12 -8.48 6.53 4.35
C ILE A 12 -7.26 5.87 3.72
N VAL A 13 -7.26 4.53 3.66
CA VAL A 13 -6.17 3.76 3.04
C VAL A 13 -6.06 4.09 1.55
N GLY A 14 -7.19 4.24 0.86
CA GLY A 14 -7.22 4.63 -0.54
C GLY A 14 -6.59 5.99 -0.80
N VAL A 15 -6.92 7.00 0.01
CA VAL A 15 -6.29 8.33 -0.07
C VAL A 15 -4.78 8.25 0.15
N LEU A 16 -4.35 7.53 1.18
CA LEU A 16 -2.93 7.36 1.47
C LEU A 16 -2.20 6.64 0.33
N VAL A 17 -2.78 5.58 -0.20
CA VAL A 17 -2.20 4.83 -1.32
C VAL A 17 -2.19 5.65 -2.61
N GLY A 18 -3.27 6.39 -2.89
CA GLY A 18 -3.35 7.30 -4.02
C GLY A 18 -2.34 8.44 -3.95
N LEU A 19 -2.16 9.03 -2.76
CA LEU A 19 -1.16 10.09 -2.53
C LEU A 19 0.28 9.57 -2.64
N LEU A 20 0.54 8.44 -2.03
CA LEU A 20 1.91 7.95 -1.82
C LEU A 20 2.33 6.90 -2.86
N GLY A 21 1.39 6.39 -3.66
CA GLY A 21 1.66 5.33 -4.62
C GLY A 21 2.12 4.01 -3.95
N ILE A 22 1.66 3.75 -2.71
CA ILE A 22 2.21 2.70 -1.85
C ILE A 22 1.84 1.28 -2.30
N GLY A 23 0.97 1.11 -3.25
CA GLY A 23 0.46 -0.20 -3.67
C GLY A 23 1.48 -1.26 -4.13
N GLY A 24 2.63 -1.35 -3.61
CA GLY A 24 3.83 -2.13 -4.00
C GLY A 24 5.01 -1.19 -4.25
N GLY A 25 4.72 0.11 -4.20
CA GLY A 25 5.63 1.18 -4.53
C GLY A 25 6.77 1.41 -3.53
N ILE A 26 6.74 0.77 -2.35
CA ILE A 26 7.82 0.93 -1.36
C ILE A 26 9.19 0.56 -1.94
N ILE A 27 9.24 -0.42 -2.81
CA ILE A 27 10.47 -0.86 -3.48
C ILE A 27 10.50 -0.38 -4.94
N VAL A 28 9.37 -0.47 -5.64
CA VAL A 28 9.27 -0.19 -7.07
C VAL A 28 9.48 1.28 -7.38
N VAL A 29 8.87 2.20 -6.62
CA VAL A 29 9.02 3.64 -6.86
C VAL A 29 10.47 4.12 -6.68
N PRO A 30 11.17 3.83 -5.59
CA PRO A 30 12.59 4.17 -5.48
C PRO A 30 13.45 3.56 -6.58
N ALA A 31 13.18 2.30 -6.95
CA ALA A 31 13.90 1.65 -8.03
C ALA A 31 13.68 2.35 -9.38
N LEU A 32 12.44 2.69 -9.73
CA LEU A 32 12.13 3.40 -10.98
C LEU A 32 12.75 4.80 -11.02
N VAL A 33 12.76 5.51 -9.91
CA VAL A 33 13.37 6.85 -9.83
C VAL A 33 14.89 6.78 -9.93
N HIS A 34 15.53 5.87 -9.18
CA HIS A 34 17.00 5.84 -9.08
C HIS A 34 17.68 5.06 -10.22
N LEU A 35 17.08 3.94 -10.65
CA LEU A 35 17.68 3.09 -11.68
C LEU A 35 17.32 3.57 -13.10
N PHE A 36 16.08 4.03 -13.29
CA PHE A 36 15.59 4.43 -14.62
C PHE A 36 15.47 5.95 -14.79
N GLY A 37 15.79 6.74 -13.77
CA GLY A 37 15.74 8.21 -13.82
C GLY A 37 14.34 8.78 -14.05
N MET A 38 13.29 8.03 -13.72
CA MET A 38 11.91 8.48 -13.89
C MET A 38 11.57 9.57 -12.88
N ASP A 39 10.71 10.51 -13.28
CA ASP A 39 10.13 11.48 -12.37
C ASP A 39 9.25 10.78 -11.32
N GLN A 40 9.14 11.38 -10.13
CA GLN A 40 8.38 10.81 -9.01
C GLN A 40 6.92 10.50 -9.37
N HIS A 41 6.25 11.41 -10.09
CA HIS A 41 4.88 11.21 -10.54
C HIS A 41 4.74 10.03 -11.51
N LEU A 42 5.67 9.95 -12.46
CA LEU A 42 5.70 8.86 -13.44
C LEU A 42 5.97 7.51 -12.78
N ALA A 43 6.91 7.46 -11.84
CA ALA A 43 7.24 6.26 -11.08
C ALA A 43 6.05 5.77 -10.23
N GLN A 44 5.34 6.68 -9.57
CA GLN A 44 4.14 6.36 -8.80
C GLN A 44 3.01 5.84 -9.68
N GLY A 45 2.67 6.53 -10.76
CA GLY A 45 1.64 6.09 -11.69
C GLY A 45 1.95 4.72 -12.30
N THR A 46 3.21 4.50 -12.67
CA THR A 46 3.67 3.21 -13.21
C THR A 46 3.56 2.09 -12.18
N SER A 47 3.92 2.36 -10.92
CA SER A 47 3.81 1.36 -9.85
C SER A 47 2.37 0.97 -9.56
N LEU A 48 1.45 1.93 -9.59
CA LEU A 48 0.01 1.66 -9.44
C LEU A 48 -0.53 0.82 -10.60
N PHE A 49 -0.10 1.11 -11.83
CA PHE A 49 -0.50 0.33 -13.00
C PHE A 49 -0.01 -1.12 -12.95
N ILE A 50 1.21 -1.35 -12.48
CA ILE A 50 1.78 -2.71 -12.31
C ILE A 50 0.95 -3.53 -11.33
N LEU A 51 0.36 -2.90 -10.31
CA LEU A 51 -0.43 -3.60 -9.29
C LEU A 51 -1.84 -3.96 -9.74
N LEU A 52 -2.39 -3.28 -10.76
CA LEU A 52 -3.80 -3.40 -11.11
C LEU A 52 -4.19 -4.82 -11.52
N PRO A 53 -3.76 -5.42 -12.63
CA PRO A 53 -4.26 -6.74 -13.00
C PRO A 53 -3.38 -7.94 -12.64
N PRO A 54 -2.05 -7.96 -12.77
CA PRO A 54 -1.35 -9.24 -12.68
C PRO A 54 -1.07 -9.71 -11.26
N LEU A 55 -0.76 -8.80 -10.33
CA LEU A 55 -0.39 -9.20 -8.96
C LEU A 55 -1.61 -9.48 -8.07
N GLY A 56 -2.59 -8.59 -8.10
CA GLY A 56 -3.79 -8.68 -7.25
C GLY A 56 -4.65 -9.89 -7.59
N LEU A 57 -4.87 -10.18 -8.87
CA LEU A 57 -5.70 -11.28 -9.31
C LEU A 57 -5.06 -12.64 -9.01
N GLY A 58 -3.75 -12.80 -9.22
CA GLY A 58 -3.06 -14.05 -8.94
C GLY A 58 -3.14 -14.43 -7.46
N ALA A 59 -2.84 -13.50 -6.58
CA ALA A 59 -2.96 -13.71 -5.14
C ALA A 59 -4.42 -13.97 -4.72
N ALA A 60 -5.36 -13.16 -5.22
CA ALA A 60 -6.77 -13.30 -4.90
C ALA A 60 -7.33 -14.68 -5.25
N VAL A 61 -6.96 -15.24 -6.40
CA VAL A 61 -7.41 -16.59 -6.81
C VAL A 61 -6.92 -17.65 -5.82
N VAL A 62 -5.69 -17.57 -5.34
CA VAL A 62 -5.14 -18.54 -4.37
C VAL A 62 -5.91 -18.48 -3.05
N TYR A 63 -6.14 -17.27 -2.53
CA TYR A 63 -6.89 -17.08 -1.28
C TYR A 63 -8.38 -17.43 -1.44
N TRP A 64 -8.96 -17.14 -2.61
CA TRP A 64 -10.34 -17.53 -2.92
C TRP A 64 -10.53 -19.05 -2.85
N LYS A 65 -9.65 -19.79 -3.49
CA LYS A 65 -9.69 -21.27 -3.47
C LYS A 65 -9.58 -21.86 -2.07
N LYS A 66 -8.93 -21.15 -1.16
CA LYS A 66 -8.79 -21.55 0.25
C LYS A 66 -9.95 -21.09 1.14
N GLY A 67 -10.94 -20.36 0.59
CA GLY A 67 -12.06 -19.82 1.35
C GLY A 67 -11.67 -18.74 2.35
N LEU A 68 -10.54 -18.06 2.15
CA LEU A 68 -9.98 -17.06 3.06
C LEU A 68 -10.34 -15.62 2.67
N ILE A 69 -11.38 -15.42 1.84
CA ILE A 69 -11.82 -14.09 1.42
C ILE A 69 -13.22 -13.80 1.97
N ASN A 70 -13.31 -12.73 2.75
CA ASN A 70 -14.59 -12.15 3.14
C ASN A 70 -15.04 -11.18 2.04
N LEU A 71 -15.85 -11.65 1.11
CA LEU A 71 -16.26 -10.92 -0.08
C LEU A 71 -17.00 -9.60 0.24
N PRO A 72 -18.04 -9.59 1.13
CA PRO A 72 -18.74 -8.35 1.44
C PRO A 72 -17.83 -7.28 2.08
N ALA A 73 -16.98 -7.67 3.00
CA ALA A 73 -16.01 -6.75 3.61
C ALA A 73 -14.99 -6.25 2.57
N GLY A 74 -14.52 -7.14 1.70
CA GLY A 74 -13.60 -6.80 0.62
C GLY A 74 -14.19 -5.81 -0.39
N LEU A 75 -15.45 -6.00 -0.80
CA LEU A 75 -16.13 -5.10 -1.73
C LEU A 75 -16.38 -3.71 -1.13
N LEU A 76 -16.82 -3.64 0.12
CA LEU A 76 -17.00 -2.36 0.82
C LEU A 76 -15.68 -1.60 0.98
N CYS A 77 -14.63 -2.30 1.36
CA CYS A 77 -13.30 -1.72 1.47
C CYS A 77 -12.79 -1.26 0.09
N ALA A 78 -13.03 -2.04 -0.97
CA ALA A 78 -12.65 -1.70 -2.33
C ALA A 78 -13.36 -0.45 -2.85
N LEU A 79 -14.65 -0.28 -2.54
CA LEU A 79 -15.38 0.94 -2.89
C LEU A 79 -14.80 2.17 -2.18
N GLY A 80 -14.56 2.07 -0.87
CA GLY A 80 -13.91 3.14 -0.12
C GLY A 80 -12.51 3.44 -0.67
N PHE A 81 -11.75 2.39 -0.97
CA PHE A 81 -10.41 2.50 -1.53
C PHE A 81 -10.41 3.14 -2.93
N LEU A 82 -11.37 2.81 -3.77
CA LEU A 82 -11.50 3.39 -5.11
C LEU A 82 -11.76 4.90 -5.04
N LEU A 83 -12.70 5.31 -4.20
CA LEU A 83 -13.00 6.72 -3.97
C LEU A 83 -11.80 7.45 -3.34
N GLY A 84 -11.24 6.89 -2.28
CA GLY A 84 -10.07 7.43 -1.61
C GLY A 84 -8.86 7.53 -2.53
N GLY A 85 -8.58 6.49 -3.31
CA GLY A 85 -7.49 6.46 -4.28
C GLY A 85 -7.65 7.50 -5.40
N TYR A 86 -8.87 7.71 -5.86
CA TYR A 86 -9.16 8.74 -6.86
C TYR A 86 -8.86 10.15 -6.31
N PHE A 87 -9.39 10.49 -5.14
CA PHE A 87 -9.12 11.79 -4.51
C PHE A 87 -7.64 11.94 -4.12
N GLY A 88 -7.03 10.90 -3.57
CA GLY A 88 -5.60 10.88 -3.24
C GLY A 88 -4.72 11.08 -4.47
N GLY A 89 -5.06 10.43 -5.58
CA GLY A 89 -4.36 10.59 -6.84
C GLY A 89 -4.49 11.99 -7.44
N LEU A 90 -5.70 12.59 -7.39
CA LEU A 90 -5.90 13.97 -7.83
C LEU A 90 -5.02 14.94 -7.05
N ILE A 91 -4.98 14.82 -5.73
CA ILE A 91 -4.13 15.66 -4.89
C ILE A 91 -2.65 15.43 -5.19
N ALA A 92 -2.26 14.18 -5.40
CA ALA A 92 -0.88 13.82 -5.68
C ALA A 92 -0.35 14.44 -6.98
N VAL A 93 -1.18 14.50 -8.02
CA VAL A 93 -0.79 15.09 -9.32
C VAL A 93 -0.56 16.59 -9.21
N ASP A 94 -1.32 17.29 -8.37
CA ASP A 94 -1.18 18.73 -8.17
C ASP A 94 -0.02 19.11 -7.23
N LEU A 95 0.52 18.15 -6.48
CA LEU A 95 1.64 18.39 -5.57
C LEU A 95 2.99 18.37 -6.30
N PRO A 96 3.93 19.26 -5.93
CA PRO A 96 5.29 19.21 -6.46
C PRO A 96 5.99 17.89 -6.07
N SER A 97 6.82 17.37 -6.96
CA SER A 97 7.56 16.11 -6.76
C SER A 97 8.39 16.09 -5.46
N ASN A 98 8.90 17.24 -5.03
CA ASN A 98 9.66 17.36 -3.79
C ASN A 98 8.81 17.12 -2.54
N VAL A 99 7.59 17.65 -2.53
CA VAL A 99 6.63 17.44 -1.42
C VAL A 99 6.20 15.99 -1.37
N LEU A 100 5.96 15.38 -2.51
CA LEU A 100 5.56 13.99 -2.63
C LEU A 100 6.65 13.04 -2.12
N ARG A 101 7.91 13.31 -2.45
CA ARG A 101 9.07 12.60 -1.91
C ARG A 101 9.19 12.74 -0.39
N ALA A 102 9.00 13.95 0.12
CA ALA A 102 9.07 14.22 1.55
C ALA A 102 7.96 13.47 2.31
N LEU A 103 6.73 13.48 1.81
CA LEU A 103 5.60 12.75 2.39
C LEU A 103 5.85 11.24 2.37
N PHE A 104 6.36 10.71 1.26
CA PHE A 104 6.68 9.29 1.14
C PHE A 104 7.79 8.87 2.12
N GLY A 105 8.86 9.64 2.20
CA GLY A 105 9.95 9.40 3.14
C GLY A 105 9.49 9.46 4.59
N LEU A 106 8.66 10.43 4.93
CA LEU A 106 8.08 10.60 6.26
C LEU A 106 7.16 9.43 6.65
N PHE A 107 6.36 8.95 5.71
CA PHE A 107 5.52 7.77 5.90
C PHE A 107 6.35 6.50 6.11
N LEU A 108 7.42 6.31 5.34
CA LEU A 108 8.33 5.18 5.52
C LEU A 108 9.00 5.22 6.88
N MET A 109 9.48 6.39 7.32
CA MET A 109 10.11 6.59 8.63
C MET A 109 9.14 6.28 9.76
N PHE A 110 7.90 6.79 9.68
CA PHE A 110 6.86 6.51 10.65
C PHE A 110 6.50 5.03 10.71
N SER A 111 6.34 4.39 9.55
CA SER A 111 6.08 2.95 9.46
C SER A 111 7.21 2.11 10.05
N ALA A 112 8.46 2.50 9.78
CA ALA A 112 9.63 1.83 10.34
C ALA A 112 9.68 1.92 11.87
N ILE A 113 9.38 3.10 12.43
CA ILE A 113 9.35 3.31 13.89
C ILE A 113 8.22 2.50 14.53
N LEU A 114 7.03 2.46 13.92
CA LEU A 114 5.91 1.66 14.42
C LEU A 114 6.24 0.17 14.41
N LEU A 115 6.84 -0.32 13.33
CA LEU A 115 7.26 -1.72 13.22
C LEU A 115 8.35 -2.05 14.22
N TRP A 116 9.32 -1.15 14.42
CA TRP A 116 10.36 -1.33 15.43
C TRP A 116 9.80 -1.46 16.84
N LYS A 117 8.84 -0.61 17.21
CA LYS A 117 8.18 -0.68 18.52
C LYS A 117 7.33 -1.94 18.70
N ARG A 118 6.81 -2.50 17.61
CA ARG A 118 5.98 -3.72 17.65
C ARG A 118 6.78 -5.00 17.46
N SER A 119 7.98 -4.96 16.92
CA SER A 119 8.83 -6.13 16.80
C SER A 119 9.35 -6.51 18.18
N LYS A 120 8.64 -7.41 18.84
CA LYS A 120 9.21 -8.20 19.94
C LYS A 120 10.37 -8.99 19.33
N PRO A 121 11.52 -9.07 20.01
CA PRO A 121 12.61 -9.88 19.51
C PRO A 121 12.11 -11.30 19.23
N PRO A 122 12.50 -11.92 18.12
CA PRO A 122 12.13 -13.29 17.86
C PRO A 122 12.62 -14.11 19.04
N VAL A 123 11.70 -14.81 19.68
CA VAL A 123 12.09 -15.85 20.64
C VAL A 123 12.77 -16.92 19.79
N VAL A 124 14.08 -16.84 19.74
CA VAL A 124 14.90 -17.94 19.24
C VAL A 124 14.68 -19.07 20.25
N SER A 125 13.68 -19.88 20.00
CA SER A 125 13.53 -21.15 20.67
C SER A 125 14.69 -22.02 20.21
N GLY A 126 15.80 -21.85 20.90
CA GLY A 126 16.94 -22.76 20.80
C GLY A 126 16.55 -24.11 21.36
N LYS A 127 15.78 -24.90 20.62
CA LYS A 127 15.81 -26.34 20.78
C LYS A 127 16.97 -26.87 19.93
N ALA A 128 18.14 -26.69 20.45
CA ALA A 128 19.22 -27.60 20.14
C ALA A 128 18.86 -28.95 20.78
N ASN A 129 18.19 -29.80 20.06
CA ASN A 129 18.20 -31.22 20.36
C ASN A 129 19.49 -31.76 19.80
N GLY A 130 20.45 -31.87 20.68
CA GLY A 130 21.61 -32.74 20.46
C GLY A 130 21.17 -34.20 20.46
#